data_00bea3747e850336a5c8edc0b40360e2
#
_entry.id   00bea3747e850336a5c8edc0b40360e2
#
_cell.length_a   1.000
_cell.length_b   1.000
_cell.length_c   1.000
_cell.angle_alpha   90.00
_cell.angle_beta   90.00
_cell.angle_gamma   90.00
#
_symmetry.space_group_name_H-M   'P 1'
#
loop_
_entity.id
_entity.type
_entity.pdbx_description
1 polymer ?
#
loop_
_entity_poly.entity_id
_entity_poly.type
_entity_poly.pdbx_seq_one_letter_code
_entity_poly.pdbx_strand_id
1 'polypeptide(L)'
;MNEATLFELPPTEEKRPIPSTHPEQARVLKPVRQQLQWVPLDLEKKLDQDHPARAIWDILENLDLSAFYVSIKAVLDRPGRPTTDPKVLLALWLLAVVDEVGSARKLGRLCGEHDAYRWLCGGVPINYHMLSDFRVAHQEALDELLTQIVGSLMAAGAVTLERVAQDGVRVRASAGASSFRRKQTLEDCLREARTRVEQLVNEREHPDPGIGQREQKAKERAARERVQRVEKALEYLPRAQAAKDRQKKEHAIVKRAKVGEPRMSTTDPEARVMKMPDGGFRPAYNVELATDGAKGMIVGVSVTAEGTDAGQALPMEDQIEKRTGQQPRSYLMDGGFATRGDITALEKRDIPVYAPVRLPRNKPEEERYQAHYEDSP
;
A
#
# COMPACT_ATOMS: atom_id res chain seq x y z
N MET A 1 -27.61 38.74 -9.00
CA MET A 1 -26.99 37.58 -9.68
C MET A 1 -27.61 36.35 -9.07
N ASN A 2 -28.47 35.64 -9.82
CA ASN A 2 -29.12 34.42 -9.33
C ASN A 2 -28.11 33.27 -9.35
N GLU A 3 -27.85 32.72 -8.19
CA GLU A 3 -27.11 31.44 -8.10
C GLU A 3 -28.01 30.34 -8.67
N ALA A 4 -27.62 29.79 -9.81
CA ALA A 4 -28.26 28.62 -10.37
C ALA A 4 -27.95 27.41 -9.51
N THR A 5 -28.95 26.86 -8.84
CA THR A 5 -28.84 25.59 -8.15
C THR A 5 -28.66 24.46 -9.15
N LEU A 6 -27.68 23.60 -8.93
CA LEU A 6 -27.28 22.50 -9.83
C LEU A 6 -28.34 21.39 -9.98
N PHE A 7 -29.38 21.43 -9.18
CA PHE A 7 -30.51 20.49 -9.22
C PHE A 7 -31.80 21.28 -8.98
N GLU A 8 -32.73 21.18 -9.92
CA GLU A 8 -34.12 21.58 -9.68
C GLU A 8 -34.72 20.58 -8.69
N LEU A 9 -34.90 21.03 -7.45
CA LEU A 9 -35.69 20.27 -6.49
C LEU A 9 -37.14 20.29 -6.98
N PRO A 10 -37.84 19.14 -6.97
CA PRO A 10 -39.24 19.11 -7.27
C PRO A 10 -39.95 20.11 -6.33
N PRO A 11 -41.00 20.82 -6.82
CA PRO A 11 -41.69 21.79 -6.01
C PRO A 11 -42.13 21.14 -4.70
N THR A 12 -41.72 21.75 -3.60
CA THR A 12 -42.08 21.27 -2.26
C THR A 12 -43.60 21.27 -2.19
N GLU A 13 -44.22 20.08 -2.25
CA GLU A 13 -45.66 20.00 -1.99
C GLU A 13 -45.87 20.67 -0.63
N GLU A 14 -46.69 21.73 -0.63
CA GLU A 14 -47.15 22.35 0.61
C GLU A 14 -47.72 21.23 1.47
N LYS A 15 -46.99 20.86 2.53
CA LYS A 15 -47.49 19.88 3.49
C LYS A 15 -48.78 20.42 4.03
N ARG A 16 -49.93 19.86 3.58
CA ARG A 16 -51.24 20.15 4.16
C ARG A 16 -51.09 20.03 5.67
N PRO A 17 -51.50 21.08 6.42
CA PRO A 17 -51.41 21.01 7.87
C PRO A 17 -52.21 19.78 8.32
N ILE A 18 -51.53 18.83 8.94
CA ILE A 18 -52.17 17.65 9.57
C ILE A 18 -53.11 18.27 10.62
N PRO A 19 -54.42 18.03 10.54
CA PRO A 19 -55.33 18.56 11.56
C PRO A 19 -54.88 17.94 12.89
N SER A 20 -54.50 18.77 13.86
CA SER A 20 -54.17 18.30 15.21
C SER A 20 -55.48 17.87 15.87
N THR A 21 -55.80 16.59 15.79
CA THR A 21 -56.94 15.97 16.45
C THR A 21 -56.74 15.79 17.94
N HIS A 22 -55.57 16.17 18.47
CA HIS A 22 -55.26 16.10 19.89
C HIS A 22 -54.81 17.45 20.42
N PRO A 23 -55.49 18.00 21.44
CA PRO A 23 -55.10 19.27 22.09
C PRO A 23 -53.81 19.09 22.92
N GLU A 24 -53.27 17.88 23.06
CA GLU A 24 -52.10 17.63 23.83
C GLU A 24 -50.86 17.51 22.90
N GLN A 25 -49.90 18.37 23.14
CA GLN A 25 -48.63 18.36 22.43
C GLN A 25 -47.83 17.08 22.81
N ALA A 26 -47.38 16.29 21.81
CA ALA A 26 -46.61 15.09 22.07
C ALA A 26 -45.37 15.43 22.91
N ARG A 27 -45.16 14.71 24.01
CA ARG A 27 -43.99 14.81 24.87
C ARG A 27 -42.86 13.96 24.24
N VAL A 28 -41.84 14.63 23.67
CA VAL A 28 -40.69 13.98 23.04
C VAL A 28 -39.42 14.41 23.73
N LEU A 29 -38.46 13.49 23.84
CA LEU A 29 -37.13 13.79 24.28
C LEU A 29 -36.38 14.50 23.13
N LYS A 30 -36.02 15.75 23.32
CA LYS A 30 -35.25 16.51 22.35
C LYS A 30 -33.77 16.52 22.71
N PRO A 31 -32.85 16.33 21.76
CA PRO A 31 -31.43 16.37 22.06
C PRO A 31 -30.98 17.78 22.44
N VAL A 32 -30.28 17.92 23.55
CA VAL A 32 -29.65 19.16 24.01
C VAL A 32 -28.16 19.06 23.72
N ARG A 33 -27.67 19.68 22.65
CA ARG A 33 -26.27 19.61 22.22
C ARG A 33 -25.34 20.60 22.90
N GLN A 34 -25.88 21.55 23.65
CA GLN A 34 -25.12 22.61 24.33
C GLN A 34 -24.90 22.36 25.82
N GLN A 35 -25.34 21.21 26.33
CA GLN A 35 -25.12 20.88 27.73
C GLN A 35 -23.66 20.53 27.97
N LEU A 36 -23.07 21.08 29.04
CA LEU A 36 -21.75 20.70 29.56
C LEU A 36 -21.90 19.48 30.46
N GLN A 37 -21.12 18.46 30.18
CA GLN A 37 -21.04 17.24 30.99
C GLN A 37 -19.59 16.99 31.40
N TRP A 38 -19.38 16.74 32.69
CA TRP A 38 -18.12 16.23 33.21
C TRP A 38 -18.20 14.73 33.27
N VAL A 39 -17.44 14.06 32.39
CA VAL A 39 -17.38 12.59 32.35
C VAL A 39 -15.97 12.18 32.77
N PRO A 40 -15.83 11.46 33.91
CA PRO A 40 -14.52 10.89 34.26
C PRO A 40 -14.13 9.88 33.17
N LEU A 41 -12.93 10.06 32.61
CA LEU A 41 -12.41 9.22 31.54
C LEU A 41 -11.39 8.24 32.13
N ASP A 42 -11.78 6.98 32.23
CA ASP A 42 -10.89 5.85 32.48
C ASP A 42 -10.76 5.07 31.16
N LEU A 43 -9.65 5.23 30.46
CA LEU A 43 -9.41 4.61 29.15
C LEU A 43 -9.45 3.07 29.26
N GLU A 44 -8.94 2.52 30.37
CA GLU A 44 -8.88 1.10 30.58
C GLU A 44 -10.27 0.46 30.67
N LYS A 45 -11.21 1.14 31.33
CA LYS A 45 -12.61 0.69 31.45
C LYS A 45 -13.47 0.96 30.21
N LYS A 46 -12.99 1.80 29.29
CA LYS A 46 -13.70 2.13 28.06
C LYS A 46 -13.57 1.07 27.00
N LEU A 47 -12.57 0.20 27.10
CA LEU A 47 -12.27 -0.82 26.12
C LEU A 47 -12.59 -2.20 26.68
N ASP A 48 -13.45 -2.94 25.98
CA ASP A 48 -13.81 -4.31 26.34
C ASP A 48 -12.59 -5.22 26.42
N GLN A 49 -12.63 -6.23 27.28
CA GLN A 49 -11.48 -7.11 27.53
C GLN A 49 -11.09 -7.95 26.30
N ASP A 50 -12.04 -8.28 25.45
CA ASP A 50 -11.86 -9.05 24.22
C ASP A 50 -11.65 -8.19 22.96
N HIS A 51 -11.49 -6.86 23.14
CA HIS A 51 -11.33 -5.96 21.99
C HIS A 51 -10.00 -6.21 21.25
N PRO A 52 -10.00 -6.24 19.88
CA PRO A 52 -8.79 -6.50 19.07
C PRO A 52 -7.56 -5.63 19.41
N ALA A 53 -7.77 -4.39 19.85
CA ALA A 53 -6.67 -3.50 20.25
C ALA A 53 -5.84 -4.08 21.41
N ARG A 54 -6.46 -4.80 22.37
CA ARG A 54 -5.74 -5.46 23.47
C ARG A 54 -4.89 -6.61 22.95
N ALA A 55 -5.47 -7.47 22.12
CA ALA A 55 -4.72 -8.57 21.50
C ALA A 55 -3.53 -8.07 20.67
N ILE A 56 -3.72 -6.99 19.90
CA ILE A 56 -2.63 -6.35 19.16
C ILE A 56 -1.54 -5.87 20.11
N TRP A 57 -1.90 -5.20 21.20
CA TRP A 57 -0.92 -4.69 22.16
C TRP A 57 -0.14 -5.84 22.82
N ASP A 58 -0.82 -6.87 23.26
CA ASP A 58 -0.22 -8.06 23.89
C ASP A 58 0.73 -8.81 22.93
N ILE A 59 0.36 -8.94 21.65
CA ILE A 59 1.23 -9.52 20.64
C ILE A 59 2.52 -8.69 20.49
N LEU A 60 2.39 -7.36 20.41
CA LEU A 60 3.54 -6.46 20.26
C LEU A 60 4.46 -6.44 21.50
N GLU A 61 3.97 -6.83 22.68
CA GLU A 61 4.80 -6.99 23.88
C GLU A 61 5.73 -8.20 23.81
N ASN A 62 5.35 -9.20 23.04
CA ASN A 62 6.09 -10.44 22.88
C ASN A 62 6.99 -10.49 21.64
N LEU A 63 7.02 -9.43 20.84
CA LEU A 63 7.85 -9.33 19.63
C LEU A 63 9.08 -8.43 19.87
N ASP A 64 10.19 -8.74 19.22
CA ASP A 64 11.36 -7.86 19.21
C ASP A 64 11.13 -6.68 18.27
N LEU A 65 10.95 -5.51 18.85
CA LEU A 65 10.73 -4.24 18.15
C LEU A 65 11.99 -3.37 18.10
N SER A 66 13.15 -3.88 18.50
CA SER A 66 14.41 -3.12 18.62
C SER A 66 14.79 -2.39 17.33
N ALA A 67 14.55 -3.00 16.17
CA ALA A 67 14.81 -2.39 14.87
C ALA A 67 14.09 -1.05 14.63
N PHE A 68 12.92 -0.86 15.24
CA PHE A 68 12.17 0.40 15.12
C PHE A 68 12.77 1.55 15.95
N TYR A 69 13.59 1.25 16.94
CA TYR A 69 14.18 2.23 17.85
C TYR A 69 15.55 2.74 17.39
N VAL A 70 16.24 2.04 16.48
CA VAL A 70 17.60 2.37 16.02
C VAL A 70 17.71 3.81 15.47
N SER A 71 16.68 4.28 14.79
CA SER A 71 16.67 5.63 14.18
C SER A 71 16.40 6.77 15.15
N ILE A 72 16.04 6.48 16.42
CA ILE A 72 15.64 7.47 17.41
C ILE A 72 16.89 8.19 17.95
N LYS A 73 16.96 9.50 17.69
CA LYS A 73 18.07 10.36 18.13
C LYS A 73 17.92 10.90 19.55
N ALA A 74 16.68 10.95 20.07
CA ALA A 74 16.38 11.41 21.42
C ALA A 74 16.65 10.26 22.40
N VAL A 75 17.78 10.29 23.10
CA VAL A 75 18.19 9.29 24.10
C VAL A 75 18.19 9.90 25.49
N LEU A 76 18.12 9.05 26.52
CA LEU A 76 18.22 9.47 27.91
C LEU A 76 19.51 10.30 28.12
N ASP A 77 19.46 11.28 28.99
CA ASP A 77 20.57 12.16 29.36
C ASP A 77 21.12 13.06 28.25
N ARG A 78 20.41 13.16 27.12
CA ARG A 78 20.75 14.14 26.07
C ARG A 78 19.59 15.11 25.80
N PRO A 79 19.89 16.36 25.45
CA PRO A 79 18.85 17.34 25.11
C PRO A 79 18.10 16.89 23.84
N GLY A 80 16.79 17.00 23.86
CA GLY A 80 15.93 16.68 22.72
C GLY A 80 14.47 16.47 23.16
N ARG A 81 13.53 16.72 22.27
CA ARG A 81 12.12 16.40 22.53
C ARG A 81 11.93 14.89 22.40
N PRO A 82 11.30 14.21 23.37
CA PRO A 82 10.92 12.81 23.23
C PRO A 82 10.11 12.57 21.96
N THR A 83 10.41 11.48 21.26
CA THR A 83 9.60 11.03 20.13
C THR A 83 8.49 10.11 20.63
N THR A 84 7.46 9.94 19.80
CA THR A 84 6.42 8.94 20.07
C THR A 84 7.01 7.54 19.96
N ASP A 85 6.62 6.67 20.87
CA ASP A 85 7.03 5.26 20.85
C ASP A 85 6.60 4.59 19.55
N PRO A 86 7.53 3.99 18.78
CA PRO A 86 7.22 3.21 17.56
C PRO A 86 6.20 2.11 17.80
N LYS A 87 6.18 1.46 18.96
CA LYS A 87 5.19 0.44 19.34
C LYS A 87 3.76 0.98 19.25
N VAL A 88 3.52 2.22 19.73
CA VAL A 88 2.22 2.88 19.63
C VAL A 88 1.83 3.11 18.17
N LEU A 89 2.74 3.61 17.35
CA LEU A 89 2.48 3.85 15.93
C LEU A 89 2.19 2.56 15.17
N LEU A 90 2.91 1.49 15.49
CA LEU A 90 2.69 0.16 14.93
C LEU A 90 1.33 -0.41 15.35
N ALA A 91 0.98 -0.36 16.65
CA ALA A 91 -0.31 -0.81 17.17
C ALA A 91 -1.48 -0.08 16.50
N LEU A 92 -1.36 1.25 16.33
CA LEU A 92 -2.36 2.06 15.65
C LEU A 92 -2.55 1.63 14.20
N TRP A 93 -1.47 1.33 13.47
CA TRP A 93 -1.57 0.86 12.10
C TRP A 93 -2.15 -0.57 12.00
N LEU A 94 -1.79 -1.46 12.91
CA LEU A 94 -2.37 -2.82 12.94
C LEU A 94 -3.87 -2.76 13.19
N LEU A 95 -4.33 -1.98 14.19
CA LEU A 95 -5.76 -1.80 14.41
C LEU A 95 -6.44 -1.13 13.20
N ALA A 96 -5.79 -0.14 12.58
CA ALA A 96 -6.31 0.52 11.40
C ALA A 96 -6.50 -0.43 10.21
N VAL A 97 -5.62 -1.44 10.06
CA VAL A 97 -5.79 -2.50 9.04
C VAL A 97 -6.99 -3.38 9.36
N VAL A 98 -7.19 -3.76 10.61
CA VAL A 98 -8.37 -4.53 11.05
C VAL A 98 -9.67 -3.76 10.77
N ASP A 99 -9.65 -2.44 10.98
CA ASP A 99 -10.80 -1.55 10.75
C ASP A 99 -10.89 -1.01 9.31
N GLU A 100 -10.09 -1.55 8.37
CA GLU A 100 -10.04 -1.12 6.96
C GLU A 100 -9.72 0.39 6.78
N VAL A 101 -8.90 0.95 7.67
CA VAL A 101 -8.49 2.37 7.65
C VAL A 101 -7.11 2.53 7.03
N GLY A 102 -7.04 2.76 5.72
CA GLY A 102 -5.77 2.98 5.00
C GLY A 102 -5.21 4.41 5.06
N SER A 103 -5.98 5.39 5.52
CA SER A 103 -5.60 6.81 5.51
C SER A 103 -5.00 7.28 6.83
N ALA A 104 -3.74 7.75 6.82
CA ALA A 104 -3.09 8.34 7.99
C ALA A 104 -3.87 9.54 8.56
N ARG A 105 -4.54 10.34 7.72
CA ARG A 105 -5.38 11.46 8.17
C ARG A 105 -6.64 10.99 8.90
N LYS A 106 -7.28 9.92 8.39
CA LYS A 106 -8.43 9.31 9.08
C LYS A 106 -7.99 8.70 10.40
N LEU A 107 -6.89 7.95 10.40
CA LEU A 107 -6.30 7.36 11.59
C LEU A 107 -5.95 8.42 12.66
N GLY A 108 -5.29 9.51 12.26
CA GLY A 108 -4.97 10.61 13.18
C GLY A 108 -6.21 11.26 13.82
N ARG A 109 -7.36 11.29 13.13
CA ARG A 109 -8.64 11.74 13.72
C ARG A 109 -9.18 10.70 14.72
N LEU A 110 -9.15 9.43 14.36
CA LEU A 110 -9.61 8.34 15.23
C LEU A 110 -8.84 8.29 16.57
N CYS A 111 -7.55 8.65 16.56
CA CYS A 111 -6.75 8.78 17.80
C CYS A 111 -7.35 9.79 18.81
N GLY A 112 -8.17 10.73 18.36
CA GLY A 112 -8.87 11.68 19.24
C GLY A 112 -10.35 11.36 19.49
N GLU A 113 -10.98 10.62 18.58
CA GLU A 113 -12.44 10.48 18.51
C GLU A 113 -12.94 9.08 18.93
N HIS A 114 -12.12 8.02 18.76
CA HIS A 114 -12.54 6.64 18.98
C HIS A 114 -11.82 6.02 20.18
N ASP A 115 -12.54 5.41 21.09
CA ASP A 115 -12.01 4.95 22.38
C ASP A 115 -10.89 3.91 22.25
N ALA A 116 -10.94 2.97 21.31
CA ALA A 116 -9.88 1.99 21.09
C ALA A 116 -8.55 2.62 20.62
N TYR A 117 -8.61 3.57 19.71
CA TYR A 117 -7.43 4.31 19.28
C TYR A 117 -6.89 5.24 20.36
N ARG A 118 -7.78 5.84 21.16
CA ARG A 118 -7.38 6.66 22.33
C ARG A 118 -6.71 5.80 23.40
N TRP A 119 -7.18 4.57 23.60
CA TRP A 119 -6.58 3.60 24.51
C TRP A 119 -5.16 3.26 24.05
N LEU A 120 -4.94 2.91 22.76
CA LEU A 120 -3.59 2.66 22.23
C LEU A 120 -2.67 3.87 22.34
N CYS A 121 -3.18 5.10 22.18
CA CYS A 121 -2.40 6.31 22.34
C CYS A 121 -1.98 6.56 23.80
N GLY A 122 -2.76 6.11 24.77
CA GLY A 122 -2.47 6.32 26.21
C GLY A 122 -2.23 7.79 26.59
N GLY A 123 -2.92 8.73 25.92
CA GLY A 123 -2.73 10.18 26.13
C GLY A 123 -1.57 10.81 25.33
N VAL A 124 -0.81 10.03 24.57
CA VAL A 124 0.24 10.56 23.68
C VAL A 124 -0.39 11.25 22.46
N PRO A 125 -0.04 12.52 22.16
CA PRO A 125 -0.59 13.22 21.00
C PRO A 125 -0.03 12.66 19.70
N ILE A 126 -0.90 12.14 18.85
CA ILE A 126 -0.55 11.56 17.54
C ILE A 126 -1.02 12.50 16.43
N ASN A 127 -0.17 12.75 15.44
CA ASN A 127 -0.54 13.46 14.23
C ASN A 127 -0.35 12.57 12.97
N TYR A 128 -1.09 12.90 11.92
CA TYR A 128 -1.09 12.10 10.69
C TYR A 128 0.25 12.08 9.93
N HIS A 129 1.11 13.09 10.09
CA HIS A 129 2.45 13.09 9.49
C HIS A 129 3.32 11.99 10.13
N MET A 130 3.31 11.90 11.48
CA MET A 130 4.04 10.83 12.18
C MET A 130 3.60 9.45 11.72
N LEU A 131 2.30 9.24 11.56
CA LEU A 131 1.74 7.98 11.07
C LEU A 131 2.17 7.69 9.61
N SER A 132 2.15 8.69 8.74
CA SER A 132 2.59 8.56 7.35
C SER A 132 4.09 8.26 7.24
N ASP A 133 4.89 9.04 7.96
CA ASP A 133 6.35 8.95 7.93
C ASP A 133 6.83 7.62 8.50
N PHE A 134 6.16 7.10 9.55
CA PHE A 134 6.46 5.80 10.14
C PHE A 134 6.41 4.65 9.12
N ARG A 135 5.36 4.55 8.31
CA ARG A 135 5.25 3.48 7.30
C ARG A 135 6.35 3.54 6.23
N VAL A 136 6.77 4.75 5.87
CA VAL A 136 7.80 4.94 4.84
C VAL A 136 9.20 4.68 5.39
N ALA A 137 9.45 5.06 6.65
CA ALA A 137 10.77 4.98 7.24
C ALA A 137 11.17 3.57 7.71
N HIS A 138 10.21 2.67 7.95
CA HIS A 138 10.45 1.39 8.64
C HIS A 138 10.15 0.15 7.77
N GLN A 139 10.39 0.23 6.47
CA GLN A 139 10.11 -0.90 5.56
C GLN A 139 10.88 -2.17 5.93
N GLU A 140 12.17 -2.05 6.21
CA GLU A 140 13.03 -3.19 6.58
C GLU A 140 12.62 -3.78 7.94
N ALA A 141 12.34 -2.92 8.93
CA ALA A 141 11.88 -3.38 10.24
C ALA A 141 10.50 -4.06 10.18
N LEU A 142 9.62 -3.63 9.29
CA LEU A 142 8.33 -4.28 9.06
C LEU A 142 8.49 -5.65 8.38
N ASP A 143 9.44 -5.81 7.47
CA ASP A 143 9.76 -7.11 6.86
C ASP A 143 10.37 -8.09 7.87
N GLU A 144 11.26 -7.60 8.74
CA GLU A 144 11.81 -8.36 9.86
C GLU A 144 10.71 -8.82 10.83
N LEU A 145 9.79 -7.92 11.16
CA LEU A 145 8.63 -8.24 12.02
C LEU A 145 7.75 -9.34 11.39
N LEU A 146 7.52 -9.29 10.08
CA LEU A 146 6.81 -10.37 9.38
C LEU A 146 7.57 -11.70 9.52
N THR A 147 8.89 -11.68 9.46
CA THR A 147 9.74 -12.88 9.66
C THR A 147 9.56 -13.46 11.06
N GLN A 148 9.57 -12.63 12.10
CA GLN A 148 9.34 -13.08 13.48
C GLN A 148 7.93 -13.68 13.65
N ILE A 149 6.90 -13.06 13.08
CA ILE A 149 5.51 -13.53 13.14
C ILE A 149 5.40 -14.89 12.44
N VAL A 150 5.95 -15.05 11.24
CA VAL A 150 5.93 -16.31 10.49
C VAL A 150 6.66 -17.41 11.29
N GLY A 151 7.83 -17.10 11.87
CA GLY A 151 8.57 -18.03 12.72
C GLY A 151 7.77 -18.48 13.95
N SER A 152 7.07 -17.55 14.60
CA SER A 152 6.18 -17.87 15.74
C SER A 152 5.00 -18.75 15.32
N LEU A 153 4.39 -18.48 14.15
CA LEU A 153 3.29 -19.29 13.60
C LEU A 153 3.78 -20.70 13.20
N MET A 154 5.01 -20.83 12.70
CA MET A 154 5.62 -22.14 12.44
C MET A 154 5.85 -22.92 13.72
N ALA A 155 6.38 -22.29 14.76
CA ALA A 155 6.58 -22.92 16.07
C ALA A 155 5.25 -23.37 16.69
N ALA A 156 4.17 -22.64 16.45
CA ALA A 156 2.81 -23.00 16.89
C ALA A 156 2.12 -24.02 15.96
N GLY A 157 2.75 -24.48 14.88
CA GLY A 157 2.15 -25.40 13.90
C GLY A 157 1.02 -24.78 13.06
N ALA A 158 0.92 -23.45 13.03
CA ALA A 158 -0.06 -22.73 12.23
C ALA A 158 0.40 -22.49 10.78
N VAL A 159 1.71 -22.51 10.55
CA VAL A 159 2.36 -22.48 9.23
C VAL A 159 3.19 -23.76 9.11
N THR A 160 2.99 -24.53 8.03
CA THR A 160 3.60 -25.84 7.84
C THR A 160 4.51 -25.93 6.62
N LEU A 161 4.32 -25.03 5.65
CA LEU A 161 4.95 -25.03 4.33
C LEU A 161 4.75 -26.34 3.52
N GLU A 162 3.76 -27.17 3.88
CA GLU A 162 3.41 -28.36 3.10
C GLU A 162 2.98 -27.96 1.68
N ARG A 163 2.30 -26.83 1.57
CA ARG A 163 1.84 -26.26 0.31
C ARG A 163 1.81 -24.75 0.41
N VAL A 164 2.50 -24.09 -0.50
CA VAL A 164 2.44 -22.64 -0.62
C VAL A 164 1.71 -22.26 -1.91
N ALA A 165 0.77 -21.32 -1.81
CA ALA A 165 0.06 -20.77 -2.96
C ALA A 165 0.50 -19.30 -3.17
N GLN A 166 0.87 -18.95 -4.40
CA GLN A 166 1.20 -17.57 -4.78
C GLN A 166 0.14 -16.99 -5.72
N ASP A 167 -0.26 -15.75 -5.43
CA ASP A 167 -1.13 -14.96 -6.30
C ASP A 167 -0.72 -13.49 -6.29
N GLY A 168 -1.02 -12.79 -7.37
CA GLY A 168 -0.68 -11.39 -7.58
C GLY A 168 -1.92 -10.49 -7.61
N VAL A 169 -1.88 -9.39 -6.85
CA VAL A 169 -2.92 -8.37 -6.87
C VAL A 169 -2.36 -7.03 -7.36
N ARG A 170 -3.08 -6.36 -8.28
CA ARG A 170 -2.66 -5.06 -8.80
C ARG A 170 -3.22 -3.94 -7.96
N VAL A 171 -2.31 -3.19 -7.31
CA VAL A 171 -2.61 -2.08 -6.42
C VAL A 171 -2.31 -0.77 -7.14
N ARG A 172 -3.27 0.16 -7.13
CA ARG A 172 -3.10 1.47 -7.78
C ARG A 172 -1.99 2.28 -7.13
N ALA A 173 -1.10 2.82 -7.97
CA ALA A 173 -0.10 3.77 -7.54
C ALA A 173 -0.72 5.16 -7.27
N SER A 174 -0.07 5.94 -6.42
CA SER A 174 -0.43 7.34 -6.15
C SER A 174 0.06 8.27 -7.26
N ALA A 175 -0.21 7.91 -8.53
CA ALA A 175 0.16 8.66 -9.71
C ALA A 175 -1.00 8.75 -10.69
N GLY A 176 -1.19 9.90 -11.32
CA GLY A 176 -2.11 10.07 -12.42
C GLY A 176 -1.46 9.68 -13.75
N ALA A 177 -2.25 9.21 -14.72
CA ALA A 177 -1.77 8.91 -16.07
C ALA A 177 -1.08 10.11 -16.74
N SER A 178 -1.54 11.32 -16.41
CA SER A 178 -0.96 12.58 -16.89
C SER A 178 0.46 12.88 -16.38
N SER A 179 0.92 12.19 -15.32
CA SER A 179 2.29 12.35 -14.81
C SER A 179 3.33 11.59 -15.63
N PHE A 180 2.91 10.68 -16.50
CA PHE A 180 3.81 9.84 -17.30
C PHE A 180 4.37 10.60 -18.51
N ARG A 181 5.69 10.78 -18.53
CA ARG A 181 6.43 11.56 -19.52
C ARG A 181 7.45 10.69 -20.26
N ARG A 182 7.76 11.08 -21.50
CA ARG A 182 8.85 10.51 -22.30
C ARG A 182 10.19 11.12 -21.87
N LYS A 183 11.29 10.52 -22.31
CA LYS A 183 12.66 10.93 -21.96
C LYS A 183 12.87 12.44 -22.11
N GLN A 184 12.62 12.98 -23.29
CA GLN A 184 12.84 14.40 -23.60
C GLN A 184 12.06 15.32 -22.63
N THR A 185 10.78 15.02 -22.40
CA THR A 185 9.94 15.80 -21.46
C THR A 185 10.42 15.66 -20.02
N LEU A 186 10.98 14.50 -19.61
CA LEU A 186 11.55 14.32 -18.29
C LEU A 186 12.81 15.18 -18.10
N GLU A 187 13.67 15.25 -19.11
CA GLU A 187 14.85 16.11 -19.11
C GLU A 187 14.47 17.59 -19.00
N ASP A 188 13.42 18.02 -19.69
CA ASP A 188 12.88 19.38 -19.59
C ASP A 188 12.30 19.64 -18.19
N CYS A 189 11.50 18.70 -17.65
CA CYS A 189 10.97 18.79 -16.28
C CYS A 189 12.08 18.84 -15.21
N LEU A 190 13.19 18.12 -15.43
CA LEU A 190 14.34 18.17 -14.52
C LEU A 190 14.99 19.55 -14.53
N ARG A 191 15.19 20.12 -15.71
CA ARG A 191 15.76 21.46 -15.87
C ARG A 191 14.89 22.51 -15.18
N GLU A 192 13.58 22.50 -15.45
CA GLU A 192 12.62 23.40 -14.78
C GLU A 192 12.63 23.24 -13.26
N ALA A 193 12.65 21.99 -12.77
CA ALA A 193 12.65 21.71 -11.33
C ALA A 193 13.93 22.21 -10.66
N ARG A 194 15.10 22.07 -11.29
CA ARG A 194 16.38 22.58 -10.79
C ARG A 194 16.39 24.10 -10.77
N THR A 195 15.98 24.76 -11.85
CA THR A 195 15.84 26.23 -11.90
C THR A 195 14.91 26.73 -10.79
N ARG A 196 13.80 26.00 -10.49
CA ARG A 196 12.91 26.40 -9.40
C ARG A 196 13.58 26.28 -8.03
N VAL A 197 14.40 25.26 -7.81
CA VAL A 197 15.19 25.15 -6.56
C VAL A 197 16.16 26.32 -6.42
N GLU A 198 16.89 26.68 -7.48
CA GLU A 198 17.81 27.82 -7.50
C GLU A 198 17.08 29.14 -7.19
N GLN A 199 15.93 29.38 -7.80
CA GLN A 199 15.08 30.54 -7.50
C GLN A 199 14.69 30.60 -6.02
N LEU A 200 14.23 29.48 -5.44
CA LEU A 200 13.81 29.43 -4.04
C LEU A 200 14.98 29.61 -3.07
N VAL A 201 16.18 29.18 -3.43
CA VAL A 201 17.41 29.45 -2.65
C VAL A 201 17.75 30.94 -2.69
N ASN A 202 17.68 31.57 -3.85
CA ASN A 202 17.91 33.03 -3.99
C ASN A 202 16.81 33.85 -3.27
N GLU A 203 15.53 33.44 -3.37
CA GLU A 203 14.43 34.05 -2.60
C GLU A 203 14.67 33.98 -1.07
N ARG A 204 15.36 32.94 -0.58
CA ARG A 204 15.73 32.83 0.84
C ARG A 204 16.81 33.82 1.26
N GLU A 205 17.74 34.18 0.38
CA GLU A 205 18.77 35.20 0.62
C GLU A 205 18.17 36.62 0.61
N HIS A 206 17.06 36.81 -0.10
CA HIS A 206 16.31 38.05 -0.20
C HIS A 206 14.82 37.81 0.14
N PRO A 207 14.49 37.59 1.43
CA PRO A 207 13.16 37.15 1.83
C PRO A 207 12.09 38.21 1.59
N ASP A 208 10.99 37.80 0.96
CA ASP A 208 9.78 38.61 0.87
C ASP A 208 9.16 38.76 2.27
N PRO A 209 8.92 39.99 2.74
CA PRO A 209 8.33 40.24 4.07
C PRO A 209 6.97 39.55 4.31
N GLY A 210 6.26 39.18 3.22
CA GLY A 210 4.95 38.53 3.30
C GLY A 210 4.98 37.00 3.48
N ILE A 211 6.14 36.33 3.32
CA ILE A 211 6.22 34.87 3.38
C ILE A 211 6.94 34.40 4.64
N GLY A 212 6.24 33.61 5.46
CA GLY A 212 6.82 33.06 6.67
C GLY A 212 7.93 32.03 6.40
N GLN A 213 8.98 32.01 7.24
CA GLN A 213 10.12 31.07 7.09
C GLN A 213 9.71 29.59 6.98
N ARG A 214 8.61 29.20 7.64
CA ARG A 214 8.06 27.83 7.55
C ARG A 214 7.54 27.51 6.15
N GLU A 215 6.86 28.44 5.54
CA GLU A 215 6.31 28.30 4.19
C GLU A 215 7.43 28.26 3.15
N GLN A 216 8.43 29.11 3.29
CA GLN A 216 9.62 29.11 2.44
C GLN A 216 10.35 27.76 2.46
N LYS A 217 10.62 27.24 3.66
CA LYS A 217 11.25 25.91 3.83
C LYS A 217 10.40 24.78 3.26
N ALA A 218 9.07 24.88 3.36
CA ALA A 218 8.16 23.88 2.79
C ALA A 218 8.19 23.91 1.25
N LYS A 219 8.20 25.10 0.63
CA LYS A 219 8.33 25.28 -0.82
C LYS A 219 9.67 24.73 -1.34
N GLU A 220 10.77 25.05 -0.66
CA GLU A 220 12.09 24.55 -1.02
C GLU A 220 12.18 23.01 -0.93
N ARG A 221 11.66 22.43 0.15
CA ARG A 221 11.60 20.96 0.30
C ARG A 221 10.79 20.32 -0.81
N ALA A 222 9.60 20.82 -1.12
CA ALA A 222 8.74 20.29 -2.17
C ALA A 222 9.41 20.39 -3.56
N ALA A 223 10.15 21.47 -3.82
CA ALA A 223 10.90 21.62 -5.07
C ALA A 223 12.06 20.62 -5.16
N ARG A 224 12.82 20.41 -4.10
CA ARG A 224 13.90 19.41 -4.02
C ARG A 224 13.35 17.98 -4.19
N GLU A 225 12.25 17.65 -3.54
CA GLU A 225 11.57 16.36 -3.71
C GLU A 225 11.11 16.14 -5.17
N ARG A 226 10.67 17.20 -5.85
CA ARG A 226 10.33 17.12 -7.29
C ARG A 226 11.56 16.79 -8.13
N VAL A 227 12.71 17.43 -7.88
CA VAL A 227 13.97 17.12 -8.56
C VAL A 227 14.31 15.65 -8.38
N GLN A 228 14.33 15.16 -7.14
CA GLN A 228 14.65 13.77 -6.82
C GLN A 228 13.72 12.77 -7.54
N ARG A 229 12.41 13.05 -7.59
CA ARG A 229 11.45 12.18 -8.29
C ARG A 229 11.72 12.14 -9.80
N VAL A 230 12.05 13.26 -10.43
CA VAL A 230 12.32 13.28 -11.87
C VAL A 230 13.68 12.63 -12.18
N GLU A 231 14.68 12.79 -11.33
CA GLU A 231 15.97 12.09 -11.43
C GLU A 231 15.77 10.57 -11.35
N LYS A 232 15.02 10.08 -10.37
CA LYS A 232 14.65 8.67 -10.28
C LYS A 232 13.88 8.18 -11.52
N ALA A 233 12.98 9.00 -12.06
CA ALA A 233 12.24 8.64 -13.27
C ALA A 233 13.19 8.44 -14.46
N LEU A 234 14.21 9.27 -14.60
CA LEU A 234 15.24 9.12 -15.63
C LEU A 234 16.16 7.91 -15.37
N GLU A 235 16.49 7.63 -14.12
CA GLU A 235 17.26 6.44 -13.71
C GLU A 235 16.55 5.13 -14.05
N TYR A 236 15.24 5.06 -13.83
CA TYR A 236 14.45 3.87 -14.15
C TYR A 236 14.08 3.72 -15.62
N LEU A 237 14.24 4.76 -16.42
CA LEU A 237 13.86 4.75 -17.83
C LEU A 237 14.58 3.64 -18.65
N PRO A 238 15.90 3.37 -18.49
CA PRO A 238 16.57 2.27 -19.19
C PRO A 238 15.96 0.89 -18.88
N ARG A 239 15.55 0.64 -17.63
CA ARG A 239 14.86 -0.60 -17.23
C ARG A 239 13.52 -0.74 -17.94
N ALA A 240 12.75 0.36 -17.99
CA ALA A 240 11.47 0.39 -18.71
C ALA A 240 11.66 0.20 -20.23
N GLN A 241 12.75 0.71 -20.80
CA GLN A 241 13.10 0.48 -22.20
C GLN A 241 13.43 -0.99 -22.45
N ALA A 242 14.26 -1.59 -21.60
CA ALA A 242 14.65 -3.00 -21.72
C ALA A 242 13.42 -3.94 -21.62
N ALA A 243 12.46 -3.65 -20.72
CA ALA A 243 11.21 -4.40 -20.61
C ALA A 243 10.38 -4.28 -21.91
N LYS A 244 10.28 -3.09 -22.49
CA LYS A 244 9.60 -2.90 -23.78
C LYS A 244 10.30 -3.57 -24.95
N ASP A 245 11.61 -3.62 -24.95
CA ASP A 245 12.38 -4.28 -25.99
C ASP A 245 12.26 -5.81 -25.91
N ARG A 246 12.15 -6.39 -24.71
CA ARG A 246 11.76 -7.79 -24.51
C ARG A 246 10.36 -8.04 -25.06
N GLN A 247 9.39 -7.23 -24.70
CA GLN A 247 8.01 -7.32 -25.21
C GLN A 247 7.95 -7.19 -26.75
N LYS A 248 8.75 -6.32 -27.37
CA LYS A 248 8.83 -6.22 -28.83
C LYS A 248 9.33 -7.49 -29.47
N LYS A 249 10.34 -8.15 -28.90
CA LYS A 249 10.87 -9.44 -29.40
C LYS A 249 9.82 -10.52 -29.33
N GLU A 250 9.08 -10.62 -28.22
CA GLU A 250 7.98 -11.57 -28.06
C GLU A 250 6.82 -11.29 -29.03
N HIS A 251 6.44 -10.02 -29.23
CA HIS A 251 5.38 -9.64 -30.15
C HIS A 251 5.77 -9.63 -31.63
N ALA A 252 7.06 -9.57 -31.97
CA ALA A 252 7.55 -9.70 -33.34
C ALA A 252 7.18 -11.09 -33.93
N ILE A 253 7.06 -12.11 -33.08
CA ILE A 253 6.59 -13.45 -33.44
C ILE A 253 5.09 -13.41 -33.79
N VAL A 254 4.31 -12.48 -33.25
CA VAL A 254 2.83 -12.43 -33.37
C VAL A 254 2.34 -11.33 -34.34
N LYS A 255 3.23 -10.62 -35.04
CA LYS A 255 2.90 -9.55 -36.04
C LYS A 255 1.93 -8.45 -35.55
N ARG A 256 1.78 -8.17 -34.26
CA ARG A 256 0.83 -7.14 -33.74
C ARG A 256 1.45 -6.32 -32.61
N ALA A 257 1.41 -5.05 -32.78
CA ALA A 257 1.45 -3.89 -31.90
C ALA A 257 2.74 -3.03 -31.99
N LYS A 258 2.53 -1.75 -32.36
CA LYS A 258 3.55 -0.70 -32.19
C LYS A 258 3.79 -0.51 -30.71
N VAL A 259 4.85 -1.06 -30.18
CA VAL A 259 5.29 -0.79 -28.80
C VAL A 259 5.81 0.64 -28.76
N GLY A 260 5.08 1.53 -28.10
CA GLY A 260 5.45 2.95 -28.00
C GLY A 260 6.67 3.17 -27.11
N GLU A 261 7.25 4.36 -27.17
CA GLU A 261 8.35 4.81 -26.32
C GLU A 261 8.01 4.66 -24.83
N PRO A 262 8.97 4.28 -23.95
CA PRO A 262 8.72 4.17 -22.52
C PRO A 262 8.38 5.54 -21.93
N ARG A 263 7.54 5.53 -20.93
CA ARG A 263 7.14 6.71 -20.16
C ARG A 263 7.29 6.42 -18.69
N MET A 264 7.77 7.41 -17.94
CA MET A 264 7.95 7.33 -16.50
C MET A 264 7.16 8.43 -15.81
N SER A 265 6.68 8.15 -14.61
CA SER A 265 5.92 9.13 -13.82
C SER A 265 6.86 10.12 -13.12
N THR A 266 6.50 11.40 -13.13
CA THR A 266 7.16 12.45 -12.35
C THR A 266 6.64 12.52 -10.90
N THR A 267 5.57 11.79 -10.59
CA THR A 267 4.95 11.74 -9.25
C THR A 267 5.40 10.51 -8.49
N ASP A 268 5.35 9.35 -9.16
CA ASP A 268 5.75 8.05 -8.63
C ASP A 268 6.62 7.33 -9.68
N PRO A 269 7.94 7.50 -9.62
CA PRO A 269 8.86 7.03 -10.65
C PRO A 269 8.94 5.52 -10.82
N GLU A 270 8.60 4.77 -9.78
CA GLU A 270 8.64 3.30 -9.78
C GLU A 270 7.40 2.69 -10.41
N ALA A 271 6.25 3.39 -10.33
CA ALA A 271 4.98 2.91 -10.87
C ALA A 271 5.03 2.66 -12.38
N ARG A 272 4.27 1.67 -12.83
CA ARG A 272 4.06 1.35 -14.24
C ARG A 272 2.58 1.35 -14.58
N VAL A 273 2.29 1.66 -15.85
CA VAL A 273 0.91 1.52 -16.34
C VAL A 273 0.63 0.04 -16.61
N MET A 274 -0.29 -0.53 -15.87
CA MET A 274 -0.69 -1.93 -15.92
C MET A 274 -2.17 -2.08 -16.29
N LYS A 275 -2.52 -3.20 -16.88
CA LYS A 275 -3.91 -3.58 -17.07
C LYS A 275 -4.50 -3.98 -15.73
N MET A 276 -5.60 -3.35 -15.34
CA MET A 276 -6.30 -3.65 -14.09
C MET A 276 -7.37 -4.75 -14.30
N PRO A 277 -7.87 -5.40 -13.22
CA PRO A 277 -8.92 -6.42 -13.33
C PRO A 277 -10.19 -5.93 -14.02
N ASP A 278 -10.53 -4.64 -13.91
CA ASP A 278 -11.66 -4.00 -14.58
C ASP A 278 -11.44 -3.73 -16.08
N GLY A 279 -10.31 -4.20 -16.64
CA GLY A 279 -9.94 -4.03 -18.04
C GLY A 279 -9.29 -2.70 -18.40
N GLY A 280 -9.29 -1.71 -17.50
CA GLY A 280 -8.64 -0.41 -17.71
C GLY A 280 -7.12 -0.46 -17.52
N PHE A 281 -6.41 0.55 -18.06
CA PHE A 281 -4.96 0.70 -17.84
C PHE A 281 -4.71 1.86 -16.88
N ARG A 282 -4.03 1.58 -15.77
CA ARG A 282 -3.73 2.59 -14.74
C ARG A 282 -2.34 2.40 -14.17
N PRO A 283 -1.72 3.49 -13.64
CA PRO A 283 -0.51 3.37 -12.83
C PRO A 283 -0.76 2.46 -11.64
N ALA A 284 0.06 1.44 -11.50
CA ALA A 284 -0.09 0.41 -10.48
C ALA A 284 1.24 -0.27 -10.15
N TYR A 285 1.21 -1.03 -9.09
CA TYR A 285 2.18 -2.05 -8.69
C TYR A 285 1.52 -3.41 -8.72
N ASN A 286 2.31 -4.45 -8.92
CA ASN A 286 1.91 -5.81 -8.71
C ASN A 286 2.41 -6.24 -7.33
N VAL A 287 1.48 -6.58 -6.44
CA VAL A 287 1.76 -7.07 -5.10
C VAL A 287 1.57 -8.57 -5.12
N GLU A 288 2.65 -9.29 -4.94
CA GLU A 288 2.68 -10.75 -4.89
C GLU A 288 2.56 -11.21 -3.45
N LEU A 289 1.67 -12.13 -3.19
CA LEU A 289 1.45 -12.72 -1.88
C LEU A 289 1.62 -14.23 -1.97
N ALA A 290 2.39 -14.79 -1.05
CA ALA A 290 2.50 -16.22 -0.87
C ALA A 290 1.84 -16.61 0.46
N THR A 291 0.96 -17.60 0.41
CA THR A 291 0.19 -18.08 1.57
C THR A 291 0.43 -19.55 1.82
N ASP A 292 0.58 -19.92 3.09
CA ASP A 292 0.57 -21.32 3.54
C ASP A 292 -0.81 -21.92 3.33
N GLY A 293 -0.88 -23.10 2.71
CA GLY A 293 -2.12 -23.75 2.33
C GLY A 293 -2.93 -24.34 3.50
N ALA A 294 -2.33 -24.49 4.69
CA ALA A 294 -3.03 -25.09 5.83
C ALA A 294 -4.04 -24.12 6.45
N LYS A 295 -3.66 -22.86 6.66
CA LYS A 295 -4.51 -21.85 7.31
C LYS A 295 -4.56 -20.51 6.57
N GLY A 296 -4.00 -20.43 5.36
CA GLY A 296 -3.98 -19.19 4.57
C GLY A 296 -3.11 -18.07 5.15
N MET A 297 -2.13 -18.42 5.99
CA MET A 297 -1.23 -17.42 6.58
C MET A 297 -0.23 -16.91 5.53
N ILE A 298 -0.02 -15.59 5.47
CA ILE A 298 0.93 -14.98 4.55
C ILE A 298 2.35 -15.31 5.03
N VAL A 299 3.14 -15.96 4.16
CA VAL A 299 4.54 -16.34 4.41
C VAL A 299 5.53 -15.56 3.55
N GLY A 300 5.07 -14.95 2.46
CA GLY A 300 5.88 -14.11 1.58
C GLY A 300 5.09 -12.94 1.00
N VAL A 301 5.76 -11.81 0.80
CA VAL A 301 5.19 -10.63 0.16
C VAL A 301 6.25 -9.93 -0.68
N SER A 302 5.92 -9.60 -1.92
CA SER A 302 6.78 -8.83 -2.81
C SER A 302 5.98 -7.77 -3.54
N VAL A 303 6.63 -6.66 -3.87
CA VAL A 303 6.02 -5.58 -4.65
C VAL A 303 6.88 -5.34 -5.87
N THR A 304 6.30 -5.52 -7.05
CA THR A 304 7.00 -5.32 -8.30
C THR A 304 6.31 -4.26 -9.16
N ALA A 305 7.06 -3.65 -10.06
CA ALA A 305 6.52 -2.78 -11.10
C ALA A 305 6.37 -3.53 -12.44
N GLU A 306 6.46 -4.85 -12.42
CA GLU A 306 6.26 -5.70 -13.61
C GLU A 306 4.76 -5.90 -13.85
N GLY A 307 4.34 -5.75 -15.09
CA GLY A 307 2.91 -5.94 -15.48
C GLY A 307 2.54 -7.39 -15.73
N THR A 308 3.40 -8.34 -15.36
CA THR A 308 3.26 -9.78 -15.53
C THR A 308 3.70 -10.50 -14.27
N ASP A 309 3.08 -11.61 -13.98
CA ASP A 309 3.38 -12.49 -12.85
C ASP A 309 4.49 -13.49 -13.22
N ALA A 310 4.81 -13.59 -14.51
CA ALA A 310 5.86 -14.46 -15.05
C ALA A 310 7.23 -14.10 -14.47
N GLY A 311 7.96 -15.09 -13.95
CA GLY A 311 9.27 -14.91 -13.34
C GLY A 311 9.24 -14.46 -11.88
N GLN A 312 8.06 -14.41 -11.24
CA GLN A 312 7.91 -14.00 -9.84
C GLN A 312 7.90 -15.17 -8.84
N ALA A 313 7.76 -16.41 -9.32
CA ALA A 313 7.66 -17.56 -8.43
C ALA A 313 8.98 -17.88 -7.73
N LEU A 314 10.09 -17.92 -8.47
CA LEU A 314 11.41 -18.21 -7.88
C LEU A 314 11.87 -17.14 -6.87
N PRO A 315 11.78 -15.82 -7.15
CA PRO A 315 12.12 -14.81 -6.16
C PRO A 315 11.25 -14.88 -4.88
N MET A 316 10.00 -15.29 -5.00
CA MET A 316 9.11 -15.47 -3.85
C MET A 316 9.53 -16.70 -3.03
N GLU A 317 9.86 -17.79 -3.67
CA GLU A 317 10.36 -18.99 -2.99
C GLU A 317 11.69 -18.69 -2.27
N ASP A 318 12.64 -18.01 -2.94
CA ASP A 318 13.90 -17.55 -2.31
C ASP A 318 13.63 -16.70 -1.05
N GLN A 319 12.59 -15.84 -1.09
CA GLN A 319 12.20 -15.05 0.08
C GLN A 319 11.65 -15.91 1.21
N ILE A 320 10.82 -16.90 0.89
CA ILE A 320 10.24 -17.83 1.88
C ILE A 320 11.34 -18.65 2.53
N GLU A 321 12.23 -19.24 1.74
CA GLU A 321 13.37 -20.00 2.25
C GLU A 321 14.27 -19.14 3.15
N LYS A 322 14.60 -17.93 2.72
CA LYS A 322 15.38 -16.99 3.53
C LYS A 322 14.68 -16.62 4.84
N ARG A 323 13.34 -16.46 4.84
CA ARG A 323 12.54 -16.06 5.99
C ARG A 323 12.35 -17.19 7.00
N THR A 324 12.16 -18.40 6.51
CA THR A 324 11.76 -19.56 7.32
C THR A 324 12.89 -20.56 7.56
N GLY A 325 13.95 -20.49 6.78
CA GLY A 325 15.01 -21.50 6.75
C GLY A 325 14.58 -22.83 6.13
N GLN A 326 13.41 -22.88 5.49
CA GLN A 326 12.83 -24.09 4.91
C GLN A 326 12.21 -23.81 3.55
N GLN A 327 12.27 -24.80 2.66
CA GLN A 327 11.60 -24.74 1.37
C GLN A 327 10.17 -25.29 1.48
N PRO A 328 9.21 -24.78 0.68
CA PRO A 328 7.89 -25.37 0.56
C PRO A 328 7.97 -26.78 0.00
N ARG A 329 7.16 -27.71 0.52
CA ARG A 329 7.07 -29.07 -0.04
C ARG A 329 6.33 -29.13 -1.37
N SER A 330 5.48 -28.16 -1.67
CA SER A 330 4.83 -28.01 -2.97
C SER A 330 4.42 -26.56 -3.20
N TYR A 331 4.37 -26.16 -4.47
CA TYR A 331 4.09 -24.78 -4.87
C TYR A 331 2.89 -24.71 -5.82
N LEU A 332 1.90 -23.89 -5.45
CA LEU A 332 0.71 -23.64 -6.27
C LEU A 332 0.79 -22.24 -6.86
N MET A 333 0.52 -22.12 -8.14
CA MET A 333 0.45 -20.84 -8.84
C MET A 333 -0.61 -20.86 -9.93
N ASP A 334 -1.11 -19.69 -10.31
CA ASP A 334 -2.00 -19.57 -11.45
C ASP A 334 -1.24 -19.67 -12.79
N GLY A 335 -1.98 -19.77 -13.92
CA GLY A 335 -1.38 -19.83 -15.25
C GLY A 335 -0.59 -18.56 -15.63
N GLY A 336 -0.73 -17.44 -14.91
CA GLY A 336 0.06 -16.21 -15.09
C GLY A 336 1.52 -16.39 -14.73
N PHE A 337 1.77 -17.14 -13.65
CA PHE A 337 3.12 -17.46 -13.13
C PHE A 337 3.77 -18.61 -13.87
N ALA A 338 3.00 -19.57 -14.40
CA ALA A 338 3.48 -20.82 -14.96
C ALA A 338 4.33 -20.59 -16.22
N THR A 339 5.57 -20.15 -16.02
CA THR A 339 6.58 -20.13 -17.08
C THR A 339 7.42 -21.41 -17.01
N ARG A 340 7.91 -21.88 -18.17
CA ARG A 340 8.82 -23.03 -18.20
C ARG A 340 10.07 -22.78 -17.34
N GLY A 341 10.55 -21.54 -17.29
CA GLY A 341 11.70 -21.15 -16.48
C GLY A 341 11.45 -21.30 -14.98
N ASP A 342 10.31 -20.78 -14.47
CA ASP A 342 9.95 -20.88 -13.06
C ASP A 342 9.69 -22.33 -12.65
N ILE A 343 8.93 -23.10 -13.45
CA ILE A 343 8.64 -24.50 -13.18
C ILE A 343 9.94 -25.30 -13.12
N THR A 344 10.81 -25.20 -14.15
CA THR A 344 12.07 -25.95 -14.17
C THR A 344 13.01 -25.54 -13.02
N ALA A 345 12.98 -24.27 -12.59
CA ALA A 345 13.82 -23.80 -11.48
C ALA A 345 13.35 -24.36 -10.14
N LEU A 346 12.03 -24.40 -9.90
CA LEU A 346 11.46 -24.97 -8.67
C LEU A 346 11.61 -26.51 -8.64
N GLU A 347 11.39 -27.20 -9.77
CA GLU A 347 11.58 -28.63 -9.86
C GLU A 347 13.04 -29.05 -9.62
N LYS A 348 14.02 -28.27 -10.04
CA LYS A 348 15.45 -28.49 -9.71
C LYS A 348 15.77 -28.36 -8.23
N ARG A 349 14.88 -27.76 -7.44
CA ARG A 349 14.93 -27.68 -5.99
C ARG A 349 14.09 -28.77 -5.31
N ASP A 350 13.62 -29.76 -6.06
CA ASP A 350 12.72 -30.83 -5.59
C ASP A 350 11.37 -30.29 -5.05
N ILE A 351 10.90 -29.14 -5.58
CA ILE A 351 9.61 -28.55 -5.22
C ILE A 351 8.60 -28.83 -6.33
N PRO A 352 7.65 -29.75 -6.15
CA PRO A 352 6.59 -30.02 -7.09
C PRO A 352 5.71 -28.79 -7.33
N VAL A 353 5.46 -28.45 -8.60
CA VAL A 353 4.67 -27.28 -9.01
C VAL A 353 3.32 -27.71 -9.48
N TYR A 354 2.27 -27.08 -8.97
CA TYR A 354 0.89 -27.22 -9.40
C TYR A 354 0.42 -25.92 -10.05
N ALA A 355 0.24 -25.94 -11.36
CA ALA A 355 -0.23 -24.78 -12.12
C ALA A 355 -1.17 -25.23 -13.23
N PRO A 356 -2.17 -24.41 -13.60
CA PRO A 356 -3.02 -24.70 -14.75
C PRO A 356 -2.20 -24.70 -16.03
N VAL A 357 -2.44 -25.71 -16.86
CA VAL A 357 -1.83 -25.79 -18.17
C VAL A 357 -2.32 -24.65 -19.06
N ARG A 358 -1.39 -23.92 -19.68
CA ARG A 358 -1.72 -22.90 -20.68
C ARG A 358 -2.13 -23.58 -21.99
N LEU A 359 -3.43 -23.73 -22.18
CA LEU A 359 -3.97 -24.28 -23.42
C LEU A 359 -3.95 -23.21 -24.53
N PRO A 360 -3.57 -23.58 -25.78
CA PRO A 360 -3.57 -22.67 -26.92
C PRO A 360 -5.01 -22.19 -27.21
N ARG A 361 -5.20 -20.87 -27.20
CA ARG A 361 -6.53 -20.23 -27.33
C ARG A 361 -7.22 -20.51 -28.68
N ASN A 362 -6.47 -20.91 -29.69
CA ASN A 362 -6.96 -21.08 -31.07
C ASN A 362 -7.39 -22.54 -31.42
N LYS A 363 -7.40 -23.43 -30.44
CA LYS A 363 -7.85 -24.81 -30.62
C LYS A 363 -9.18 -25.06 -29.88
N PRO A 364 -10.06 -25.93 -30.39
CA PRO A 364 -11.23 -26.43 -29.65
C PRO A 364 -10.82 -27.00 -28.29
N GLU A 365 -11.70 -26.94 -27.31
CA GLU A 365 -11.38 -27.30 -25.93
C GLU A 365 -10.85 -28.73 -25.79
N GLU A 366 -11.45 -29.67 -26.50
CA GLU A 366 -11.03 -31.08 -26.53
C GLU A 366 -9.63 -31.28 -27.12
N GLU A 367 -9.28 -30.54 -28.19
CA GLU A 367 -7.95 -30.61 -28.81
C GLU A 367 -6.88 -29.89 -28.00
N ARG A 368 -7.27 -28.97 -27.09
CA ARG A 368 -6.32 -28.25 -26.23
C ARG A 368 -5.67 -29.17 -25.22
N TYR A 369 -6.43 -30.11 -24.66
CA TYR A 369 -5.90 -31.08 -23.69
C TYR A 369 -5.04 -32.15 -24.37
N GLN A 370 -5.45 -32.68 -25.55
CA GLN A 370 -4.68 -33.71 -26.27
C GLN A 370 -3.30 -33.21 -26.74
N ALA A 371 -3.24 -32.00 -27.33
CA ALA A 371 -1.98 -31.44 -27.81
C ALA A 371 -0.93 -31.19 -26.69
N HIS A 372 -1.36 -31.17 -25.44
CA HIS A 372 -0.45 -30.93 -24.31
C HIS A 372 0.14 -32.24 -23.78
N TYR A 373 -0.58 -33.34 -23.85
CA TYR A 373 -0.06 -34.66 -23.46
C TYR A 373 0.90 -35.26 -24.49
N GLU A 374 0.78 -34.85 -25.76
CA GLU A 374 1.66 -35.33 -26.84
C GLU A 374 3.00 -34.59 -26.92
N ASP A 375 3.06 -33.34 -26.46
CA ASP A 375 4.27 -32.50 -26.46
C ASP A 375 5.04 -32.50 -25.13
N SER A 376 4.62 -33.26 -24.11
CA SER A 376 5.34 -33.41 -22.86
C SER A 376 6.36 -34.58 -22.98
N PRO A 377 7.67 -34.31 -22.78
CA PRO A 377 8.68 -35.37 -22.80
C PRO A 377 8.50 -36.33 -21.63
#